data_95fca7fb04f1d88f97ae03e958a6798b
#
_entry.id   95fca7fb04f1d88f97ae03e958a6798b
#
_cell.length_a   1.000
_cell.length_b   1.000
_cell.length_c   1.000
_cell.angle_alpha   90.00
_cell.angle_beta   90.00
_cell.angle_gamma   90.00
#
_symmetry.space_group_name_H-M   'P 1'
#
loop_
_entity.id
_entity.type
_entity.pdbx_description
1 polymer ?
#
loop_
_entity_poly.entity_id
_entity_poly.type
_entity_poly.pdbx_seq_one_letter_code
_entity_poly.pdbx_strand_id
1 'polypeptide(L)'
;FFIFLIIFGNDLFSQNYYVYVAAESDDAVSLIKFDGEISEEIDRIDVGIMPTEIEGPHGITIDPNGKYWYLSLAHGNPFGSLVKYSTETNQPITSTKLGLFPASMQISPITGLLYCVNFNLHGDMKPSTVSVVDPESMTEITQVKTGSMPHGSRISNDGLFQYSVAMMSGELFEIDAISLKVSRVLDLESKMDNNDHMMHHSMHKKENMTMKHSKTKPTWVIPHPIKNLLYIAGNGSDEIIEIDIDSWKILDRFKTGKGPYNVEITPDGKLLLATLKGEGRTGIWSLEDKSLIKVIDNSTNVSHGIAISTDSKYAFVSVEGIGGEPGKVDIIDLKKLELVSSLNVGKQAGGIAFWKISD
;
A
#
# COMPACT_ATOMS: atom_id res chain seq x y z
N PHE A 1 13.74 -53.42 33.17
CA PHE A 1 13.35 -52.02 33.16
C PHE A 1 13.21 -51.58 31.69
N PHE A 2 11.97 -51.50 31.21
CA PHE A 2 11.68 -50.93 29.91
C PHE A 2 11.41 -49.40 30.10
N ILE A 3 12.28 -48.59 29.53
CA ILE A 3 12.06 -47.14 29.46
C ILE A 3 11.13 -46.87 28.27
N PHE A 4 9.88 -46.50 28.54
CA PHE A 4 8.96 -45.97 27.54
C PHE A 4 9.37 -44.50 27.26
N LEU A 5 9.97 -44.27 26.10
CA LEU A 5 10.22 -42.92 25.58
C LEU A 5 8.88 -42.38 25.06
N ILE A 6 8.19 -41.56 25.83
CA ILE A 6 7.02 -40.83 25.36
C ILE A 6 7.57 -39.69 24.49
N ILE A 7 7.53 -39.85 23.18
CA ILE A 7 7.72 -38.77 22.22
C ILE A 7 6.45 -37.96 22.28
N PHE A 8 6.47 -36.81 22.98
CA PHE A 8 5.49 -35.77 22.77
C PHE A 8 5.72 -35.23 21.36
N GLY A 9 4.92 -35.68 20.40
CA GLY A 9 4.74 -34.99 19.15
C GLY A 9 4.15 -33.61 19.50
N ASN A 10 4.95 -32.56 19.39
CA ASN A 10 4.40 -31.24 19.23
C ASN A 10 3.66 -31.28 17.90
N ASP A 11 2.35 -31.44 17.92
CA ASP A 11 1.50 -31.01 16.83
C ASP A 11 1.70 -29.50 16.71
N LEU A 12 2.70 -29.09 15.93
CA LEU A 12 2.83 -27.75 15.42
C LEU A 12 1.62 -27.57 14.48
N PHE A 13 0.51 -27.05 15.01
CA PHE A 13 -0.55 -26.57 14.16
C PHE A 13 0.07 -25.58 13.19
N SER A 14 0.09 -25.93 11.91
CA SER A 14 0.57 -25.06 10.86
C SER A 14 -0.36 -23.87 10.80
N GLN A 15 0.17 -22.67 11.06
CA GLN A 15 -0.60 -21.44 10.95
C GLN A 15 -0.90 -21.16 9.48
N ASN A 16 -2.14 -20.78 9.18
CA ASN A 16 -2.56 -20.40 7.85
C ASN A 16 -2.63 -18.87 7.74
N TYR A 17 -2.04 -18.34 6.69
CA TYR A 17 -1.97 -16.92 6.37
C TYR A 17 -2.87 -16.62 5.17
N TYR A 18 -3.67 -15.56 5.24
CA TYR A 18 -4.63 -15.22 4.20
C TYR A 18 -4.40 -13.81 3.67
N VAL A 19 -4.35 -13.67 2.34
CA VAL A 19 -4.20 -12.40 1.65
C VAL A 19 -5.17 -12.29 0.47
N TYR A 20 -5.69 -11.08 0.25
CA TYR A 20 -6.42 -10.72 -0.96
C TYR A 20 -5.50 -10.00 -1.93
N VAL A 21 -5.61 -10.30 -3.22
CA VAL A 21 -4.82 -9.71 -4.30
C VAL A 21 -5.72 -9.31 -5.45
N ALA A 22 -5.65 -8.05 -5.86
CA ALA A 22 -6.37 -7.53 -7.02
C ALA A 22 -5.59 -7.75 -8.31
N ALA A 23 -6.27 -8.24 -9.35
CA ALA A 23 -5.74 -8.43 -10.70
C ALA A 23 -6.46 -7.48 -11.66
N GLU A 24 -5.85 -6.32 -11.93
CA GLU A 24 -6.45 -5.16 -12.59
C GLU A 24 -6.95 -5.49 -14.01
N SER A 25 -6.19 -6.28 -14.77
CA SER A 25 -6.54 -6.61 -16.15
C SER A 25 -7.49 -7.80 -16.31
N ASP A 26 -7.78 -8.54 -15.25
CA ASP A 26 -8.69 -9.68 -15.28
C ASP A 26 -10.00 -9.43 -14.48
N ASP A 27 -10.21 -8.22 -13.97
CA ASP A 27 -11.36 -7.86 -13.11
C ASP A 27 -11.64 -8.89 -12.02
N ALA A 28 -10.59 -9.36 -11.37
CA ALA A 28 -10.68 -10.41 -10.37
C ALA A 28 -9.89 -10.07 -9.11
N VAL A 29 -10.30 -10.65 -7.99
CA VAL A 29 -9.56 -10.66 -6.73
C VAL A 29 -9.32 -12.09 -6.32
N SER A 30 -8.06 -12.46 -6.09
CA SER A 30 -7.69 -13.77 -5.58
C SER A 30 -7.60 -13.74 -4.06
N LEU A 31 -8.24 -14.71 -3.38
CA LEU A 31 -7.99 -15.01 -1.97
C LEU A 31 -6.99 -16.16 -1.89
N ILE A 32 -5.84 -15.87 -1.32
CA ILE A 32 -4.73 -16.83 -1.19
C ILE A 32 -4.60 -17.27 0.24
N LYS A 33 -4.39 -18.57 0.42
CA LYS A 33 -3.98 -19.21 1.67
C LYS A 33 -2.54 -19.70 1.55
N PHE A 34 -1.77 -19.52 2.60
CA PHE A 34 -0.40 -20.07 2.75
C PHE A 34 -0.26 -20.72 4.12
N ASP A 35 0.16 -21.96 4.18
CA ASP A 35 0.27 -22.76 5.42
C ASP A 35 1.69 -22.81 6.01
N GLY A 36 2.61 -21.99 5.47
CA GLY A 36 4.03 -22.00 5.83
C GLY A 36 4.91 -22.78 4.84
N GLU A 37 4.32 -23.61 3.97
CA GLU A 37 5.02 -24.39 2.95
C GLU A 37 4.35 -24.25 1.57
N ILE A 38 3.03 -24.37 1.51
CA ILE A 38 2.24 -24.40 0.27
C ILE A 38 1.32 -23.19 0.23
N SER A 39 1.29 -22.54 -0.93
CA SER A 39 0.33 -21.48 -1.25
C SER A 39 -0.72 -21.98 -2.24
N GLU A 40 -1.97 -21.62 -2.02
CA GLU A 40 -3.08 -21.94 -2.92
C GLU A 40 -4.04 -20.75 -3.08
N GLU A 41 -4.60 -20.57 -4.28
CA GLU A 41 -5.74 -19.69 -4.52
C GLU A 41 -7.01 -20.45 -4.09
N ILE A 42 -7.56 -20.09 -2.93
CA ILE A 42 -8.73 -20.78 -2.37
C ILE A 42 -10.06 -20.20 -2.85
N ASP A 43 -10.02 -18.98 -3.40
CA ASP A 43 -11.17 -18.33 -4.03
C ASP A 43 -10.70 -17.34 -5.09
N ARG A 44 -11.46 -17.25 -6.19
CA ARG A 44 -11.27 -16.24 -7.23
C ARG A 44 -12.59 -15.50 -7.44
N ILE A 45 -12.60 -14.23 -7.04
CA ILE A 45 -13.79 -13.41 -6.96
C ILE A 45 -13.82 -12.54 -8.22
N ASP A 46 -14.78 -12.77 -9.11
CA ASP A 46 -15.05 -11.87 -10.23
C ASP A 46 -15.67 -10.58 -9.71
N VAL A 47 -15.05 -9.44 -10.04
CA VAL A 47 -15.46 -8.11 -9.57
C VAL A 47 -15.89 -7.19 -10.70
N GLY A 48 -15.78 -7.64 -11.95
CA GLY A 48 -16.24 -6.94 -13.15
C GLY A 48 -17.76 -6.73 -13.12
N ILE A 49 -18.20 -5.55 -13.50
CA ILE A 49 -19.62 -5.16 -13.56
C ILE A 49 -20.12 -5.28 -15.00
N MET A 50 -19.30 -4.86 -15.95
CA MET A 50 -19.62 -4.80 -17.37
C MET A 50 -18.83 -5.85 -18.16
N PRO A 51 -19.46 -6.76 -18.93
CA PRO A 51 -18.75 -7.82 -19.64
C PRO A 51 -17.79 -7.35 -20.75
N THR A 52 -17.87 -6.07 -21.13
CA THR A 52 -17.11 -5.49 -22.27
C THR A 52 -16.10 -4.43 -21.82
N GLU A 53 -16.04 -4.14 -20.55
CA GLU A 53 -15.14 -3.13 -19.99
C GLU A 53 -14.28 -3.76 -18.90
N ILE A 54 -13.13 -3.19 -18.64
CA ILE A 54 -12.27 -3.55 -17.51
C ILE A 54 -12.47 -2.45 -16.46
N GLU A 55 -13.04 -2.81 -15.32
CA GLU A 55 -13.23 -1.87 -14.22
C GLU A 55 -11.95 -1.63 -13.41
N GLY A 56 -10.98 -2.52 -13.51
CA GLY A 56 -9.65 -2.39 -12.95
C GLY A 56 -9.63 -2.37 -11.43
N PRO A 57 -9.79 -3.52 -10.76
CA PRO A 57 -9.61 -3.61 -9.32
C PRO A 57 -8.18 -3.22 -8.95
N HIS A 58 -8.01 -2.19 -8.09
CA HIS A 58 -6.69 -1.63 -7.84
C HIS A 58 -6.29 -1.65 -6.35
N GLY A 59 -6.94 -0.89 -5.50
CA GLY A 59 -6.64 -0.85 -4.06
C GLY A 59 -7.53 -1.78 -3.26
N ILE A 60 -6.96 -2.46 -2.27
CA ILE A 60 -7.68 -3.31 -1.32
C ILE A 60 -7.36 -2.87 0.11
N THR A 61 -8.38 -2.85 0.97
CA THR A 61 -8.20 -2.77 2.42
C THR A 61 -9.20 -3.64 3.13
N ILE A 62 -8.89 -4.04 4.36
CA ILE A 62 -9.76 -4.84 5.21
C ILE A 62 -10.13 -4.00 6.42
N ASP A 63 -11.38 -4.10 6.87
CA ASP A 63 -11.81 -3.38 8.05
C ASP A 63 -11.08 -3.87 9.32
N PRO A 64 -10.93 -3.04 10.36
CA PRO A 64 -10.21 -3.42 11.58
C PRO A 64 -10.76 -4.67 12.29
N ASN A 65 -12.04 -5.01 12.04
CA ASN A 65 -12.69 -6.18 12.63
C ASN A 65 -12.56 -7.44 11.75
N GLY A 66 -12.00 -7.31 10.54
CA GLY A 66 -11.83 -8.41 9.59
C GLY A 66 -13.11 -8.96 8.98
N LYS A 67 -14.26 -8.25 9.11
CA LYS A 67 -15.57 -8.69 8.61
C LYS A 67 -15.86 -8.27 7.18
N TYR A 68 -15.22 -7.20 6.73
CA TYR A 68 -15.43 -6.63 5.41
C TYR A 68 -14.09 -6.34 4.76
N TRP A 69 -14.06 -6.44 3.44
CA TRP A 69 -12.98 -5.91 2.64
C TRP A 69 -13.54 -4.94 1.60
N TYR A 70 -12.71 -3.99 1.21
CA TYR A 70 -13.08 -2.90 0.31
C TYR A 70 -12.14 -2.89 -0.87
N LEU A 71 -12.71 -2.66 -2.05
CA LEU A 71 -12.01 -2.67 -3.32
C LEU A 71 -12.28 -1.37 -4.08
N SER A 72 -11.23 -0.71 -4.57
CA SER A 72 -11.40 0.34 -5.57
C SER A 72 -11.45 -0.28 -6.96
N LEU A 73 -12.45 0.11 -7.75
CA LEU A 73 -12.54 -0.13 -9.19
C LEU A 73 -12.14 1.17 -9.89
N ALA A 74 -10.97 1.13 -10.55
CA ALA A 74 -10.24 2.33 -10.92
C ALA A 74 -10.68 2.94 -12.26
N HIS A 75 -11.10 2.11 -13.22
CA HIS A 75 -11.28 2.52 -14.62
C HIS A 75 -12.66 3.06 -14.97
N GLY A 76 -13.56 3.23 -14.02
CA GLY A 76 -14.90 3.76 -14.26
C GLY A 76 -14.88 5.11 -15.00
N ASN A 77 -15.80 5.32 -15.92
CA ASN A 77 -15.91 6.55 -16.69
C ASN A 77 -17.23 7.28 -16.37
N PRO A 78 -17.22 8.54 -15.86
CA PRO A 78 -16.04 9.39 -15.61
C PRO A 78 -15.42 9.18 -14.22
N PHE A 79 -15.96 8.30 -13.37
CA PHE A 79 -15.55 8.12 -11.98
C PHE A 79 -15.34 6.64 -11.70
N GLY A 80 -14.36 6.33 -10.85
CA GLY A 80 -14.24 5.01 -10.27
C GLY A 80 -15.20 4.78 -9.12
N SER A 81 -15.16 3.61 -8.53
CA SER A 81 -16.02 3.24 -7.42
C SER A 81 -15.27 2.51 -6.30
N LEU A 82 -15.87 2.54 -5.13
CA LEU A 82 -15.49 1.74 -3.96
C LEU A 82 -16.58 0.71 -3.72
N VAL A 83 -16.21 -0.55 -3.64
CA VAL A 83 -17.13 -1.66 -3.37
C VAL A 83 -16.80 -2.30 -2.03
N LYS A 84 -17.82 -2.55 -1.21
CA LYS A 84 -17.73 -3.26 0.08
C LYS A 84 -18.13 -4.71 -0.10
N TYR A 85 -17.32 -5.63 0.38
CA TYR A 85 -17.53 -7.08 0.33
C TYR A 85 -17.56 -7.68 1.74
N SER A 86 -18.26 -8.80 1.90
CA SER A 86 -18.18 -9.63 3.10
C SER A 86 -16.96 -10.54 3.03
N THR A 87 -16.16 -10.63 4.11
CA THR A 87 -15.08 -11.62 4.19
C THR A 87 -15.58 -13.07 4.40
N GLU A 88 -16.82 -13.23 4.86
CA GLU A 88 -17.41 -14.55 5.08
C GLU A 88 -17.86 -15.20 3.75
N THR A 89 -18.42 -14.42 2.84
CA THR A 89 -19.02 -14.92 1.60
C THR A 89 -18.31 -14.48 0.33
N ASN A 90 -17.42 -13.51 0.43
CA ASN A 90 -16.77 -12.80 -0.69
C ASN A 90 -17.76 -12.15 -1.68
N GLN A 91 -19.01 -11.94 -1.25
CA GLN A 91 -20.03 -11.30 -2.07
C GLN A 91 -20.05 -9.78 -1.85
N PRO A 92 -20.32 -8.98 -2.91
CA PRO A 92 -20.49 -7.55 -2.78
C PRO A 92 -21.75 -7.23 -1.96
N ILE A 93 -21.65 -6.22 -1.09
CA ILE A 93 -22.75 -5.75 -0.25
C ILE A 93 -23.33 -4.47 -0.82
N THR A 94 -22.48 -3.50 -1.11
CA THR A 94 -22.85 -2.18 -1.62
C THR A 94 -21.65 -1.44 -2.19
N SER A 95 -21.89 -0.37 -2.92
CA SER A 95 -20.83 0.43 -3.54
C SER A 95 -21.16 1.92 -3.49
N THR A 96 -20.11 2.75 -3.63
CA THR A 96 -20.23 4.21 -3.81
C THR A 96 -19.28 4.70 -4.90
N LYS A 97 -19.64 5.79 -5.56
CA LYS A 97 -18.76 6.45 -6.55
C LYS A 97 -17.74 7.31 -5.82
N LEU A 98 -16.51 7.29 -6.32
CA LEU A 98 -15.42 8.13 -5.87
C LEU A 98 -14.93 9.06 -7.00
N GLY A 99 -13.74 9.64 -6.84
CA GLY A 99 -13.10 10.43 -7.90
C GLY A 99 -12.54 9.57 -9.05
N LEU A 100 -11.71 10.18 -9.88
CA LEU A 100 -11.07 9.49 -11.00
C LEU A 100 -9.94 8.58 -10.51
N PHE A 101 -9.98 7.33 -10.93
CA PHE A 101 -8.98 6.31 -10.63
C PHE A 101 -8.71 6.19 -9.11
N PRO A 102 -9.70 5.76 -8.31
CA PRO A 102 -9.46 5.48 -6.90
C PRO A 102 -8.43 4.35 -6.75
N ALA A 103 -7.45 4.54 -5.88
CA ALA A 103 -6.31 3.65 -5.73
C ALA A 103 -6.15 3.18 -4.27
N SER A 104 -5.01 3.45 -3.64
CA SER A 104 -4.75 2.97 -2.29
C SER A 104 -5.71 3.54 -1.26
N MET A 105 -6.04 2.73 -0.26
CA MET A 105 -6.98 3.10 0.79
C MET A 105 -6.64 2.45 2.12
N GLN A 106 -7.14 3.04 3.20
CA GLN A 106 -7.08 2.46 4.54
C GLN A 106 -8.21 3.03 5.41
N ILE A 107 -8.62 2.28 6.44
CA ILE A 107 -9.63 2.70 7.42
C ILE A 107 -8.91 3.13 8.70
N SER A 108 -9.26 4.31 9.23
CA SER A 108 -8.78 4.74 10.53
C SER A 108 -9.46 3.90 11.63
N PRO A 109 -8.70 3.24 12.51
CA PRO A 109 -9.26 2.46 13.60
C PRO A 109 -9.92 3.32 14.67
N ILE A 110 -9.67 4.63 14.67
CA ILE A 110 -10.21 5.58 15.67
C ILE A 110 -11.49 6.25 15.17
N THR A 111 -11.47 6.78 13.93
CA THR A 111 -12.65 7.46 13.38
C THR A 111 -13.60 6.51 12.67
N GLY A 112 -13.14 5.30 12.31
CA GLY A 112 -13.87 4.36 11.49
C GLY A 112 -13.99 4.77 10.01
N LEU A 113 -13.48 5.93 9.61
CA LEU A 113 -13.59 6.44 8.25
C LEU A 113 -12.56 5.81 7.33
N LEU A 114 -12.96 5.54 6.09
CA LEU A 114 -12.12 5.06 5.01
C LEU A 114 -11.59 6.25 4.20
N TYR A 115 -10.29 6.24 3.94
CA TYR A 115 -9.60 7.23 3.12
C TYR A 115 -9.10 6.53 1.85
N CYS A 116 -9.53 7.00 0.67
CA CYS A 116 -9.14 6.46 -0.62
C CYS A 116 -8.57 7.57 -1.50
N VAL A 117 -7.36 7.41 -2.01
CA VAL A 117 -6.77 8.40 -2.93
C VAL A 117 -7.40 8.27 -4.31
N ASN A 118 -7.70 9.40 -4.94
CA ASN A 118 -8.12 9.48 -6.33
C ASN A 118 -6.89 9.78 -7.19
N PHE A 119 -6.23 8.74 -7.70
CA PHE A 119 -4.94 8.85 -8.38
C PHE A 119 -5.01 9.68 -9.66
N ASN A 120 -6.17 9.71 -10.30
CA ASN A 120 -6.41 10.51 -11.52
C ASN A 120 -5.45 10.16 -12.67
N LEU A 121 -5.09 8.89 -12.83
CA LEU A 121 -4.07 8.44 -13.80
C LEU A 121 -4.38 8.85 -15.24
N HIS A 122 -5.64 8.81 -15.63
CA HIS A 122 -6.09 9.12 -17.00
C HIS A 122 -6.67 10.53 -17.15
N GLY A 123 -6.59 11.34 -16.09
CA GLY A 123 -7.08 12.72 -16.12
C GLY A 123 -5.99 13.74 -16.41
N ASP A 124 -6.39 15.01 -16.36
CA ASP A 124 -5.44 16.12 -16.46
C ASP A 124 -4.45 16.09 -15.29
N MET A 125 -3.21 16.50 -15.51
CA MET A 125 -2.17 16.64 -14.47
C MET A 125 -2.47 17.80 -13.50
N LYS A 126 -3.65 17.77 -12.91
CA LYS A 126 -4.13 18.74 -11.92
C LYS A 126 -4.11 18.13 -10.51
N PRO A 127 -4.08 18.96 -9.46
CA PRO A 127 -4.31 18.49 -8.11
C PRO A 127 -5.58 17.65 -8.01
N SER A 128 -5.48 16.47 -7.40
CA SER A 128 -6.57 15.55 -7.17
C SER A 128 -6.95 15.52 -5.69
N THR A 129 -7.58 14.45 -5.22
CA THR A 129 -8.20 14.41 -3.91
C THR A 129 -7.97 13.06 -3.20
N VAL A 130 -8.22 13.06 -1.90
CA VAL A 130 -8.48 11.87 -1.09
C VAL A 130 -9.96 11.88 -0.73
N SER A 131 -10.70 10.87 -1.16
CA SER A 131 -12.10 10.63 -0.75
C SER A 131 -12.14 10.11 0.67
N VAL A 132 -13.01 10.69 1.50
CA VAL A 132 -13.30 10.23 2.86
C VAL A 132 -14.70 9.63 2.86
N VAL A 133 -14.81 8.36 3.20
CA VAL A 133 -16.05 7.58 3.13
C VAL A 133 -16.40 7.04 4.50
N ASP A 134 -17.67 7.13 4.87
CA ASP A 134 -18.22 6.34 5.97
C ASP A 134 -18.48 4.91 5.47
N PRO A 135 -17.70 3.91 5.90
CA PRO A 135 -17.83 2.55 5.40
C PRO A 135 -19.05 1.79 5.93
N GLU A 136 -19.77 2.33 6.92
CA GLU A 136 -21.02 1.75 7.38
C GLU A 136 -22.16 2.07 6.40
N SER A 137 -22.33 3.34 6.06
CA SER A 137 -23.36 3.80 5.11
C SER A 137 -22.89 3.78 3.66
N MET A 138 -21.59 3.57 3.40
CA MET A 138 -20.95 3.72 2.09
C MET A 138 -21.21 5.09 1.45
N THR A 139 -21.18 6.14 2.28
CA THR A 139 -21.40 7.52 1.86
C THR A 139 -20.06 8.27 1.81
N GLU A 140 -19.72 8.87 0.66
CA GLU A 140 -18.60 9.79 0.58
C GLU A 140 -18.95 11.08 1.33
N ILE A 141 -18.23 11.36 2.43
CA ILE A 141 -18.44 12.52 3.29
C ILE A 141 -17.85 13.77 2.66
N THR A 142 -16.65 13.65 2.13
CA THR A 142 -15.90 14.76 1.52
C THR A 142 -14.75 14.25 0.64
N GLN A 143 -14.23 15.16 -0.17
CA GLN A 143 -12.97 14.97 -0.88
C GLN A 143 -11.96 16.03 -0.41
N VAL A 144 -10.86 15.59 0.17
CA VAL A 144 -9.77 16.44 0.64
C VAL A 144 -8.79 16.67 -0.51
N LYS A 145 -8.61 17.92 -0.93
CA LYS A 145 -7.72 18.28 -2.02
C LYS A 145 -6.25 18.07 -1.64
N THR A 146 -5.51 17.36 -2.48
CA THR A 146 -4.07 17.10 -2.36
C THR A 146 -3.33 17.53 -3.63
N GLY A 147 -2.12 17.00 -3.86
CA GLY A 147 -1.32 17.30 -5.05
C GLY A 147 -1.74 16.53 -6.30
N SER A 148 -0.91 16.60 -7.33
CA SER A 148 -1.15 15.92 -8.61
C SER A 148 -0.74 14.47 -8.54
N MET A 149 -1.63 13.57 -8.96
CA MET A 149 -1.47 12.11 -8.92
C MET A 149 -1.13 11.60 -7.49
N PRO A 150 -2.03 11.77 -6.50
CA PRO A 150 -1.86 11.12 -5.20
C PRO A 150 -1.97 9.61 -5.39
N HIS A 151 -1.02 8.83 -4.82
CA HIS A 151 -0.97 7.39 -5.08
C HIS A 151 -0.95 6.57 -3.78
N GLY A 152 0.15 6.59 -3.04
CA GLY A 152 0.28 5.86 -1.79
C GLY A 152 -0.25 6.64 -0.61
N SER A 153 -0.97 5.97 0.27
CA SER A 153 -1.49 6.56 1.50
C SER A 153 -1.53 5.57 2.65
N ARG A 154 -1.34 6.07 3.87
CA ARG A 154 -1.44 5.29 5.10
C ARG A 154 -2.00 6.15 6.23
N ILE A 155 -2.71 5.49 7.14
CA ILE A 155 -3.17 6.07 8.41
C ILE A 155 -2.01 6.03 9.42
N SER A 156 -1.90 7.06 10.25
CA SER A 156 -0.97 7.08 11.38
C SER A 156 -1.29 5.97 12.41
N ASN A 157 -0.30 5.59 13.21
CA ASN A 157 -0.48 4.53 14.21
C ASN A 157 -1.56 4.84 15.24
N ASP A 158 -1.74 6.12 15.57
CA ASP A 158 -2.79 6.60 16.47
C ASP A 158 -4.15 6.79 15.80
N GLY A 159 -4.22 6.59 14.48
CA GLY A 159 -5.45 6.71 13.69
C GLY A 159 -5.95 8.15 13.47
N LEU A 160 -5.21 9.17 13.93
CA LEU A 160 -5.65 10.57 13.92
C LEU A 160 -5.23 11.34 12.66
N PHE A 161 -4.31 10.78 11.86
CA PHE A 161 -3.83 11.39 10.63
C PHE A 161 -3.82 10.39 9.47
N GLN A 162 -4.04 10.91 8.29
CA GLN A 162 -3.82 10.18 7.05
C GLN A 162 -2.68 10.87 6.29
N TYR A 163 -1.68 10.10 5.90
CA TYR A 163 -0.58 10.54 5.07
C TYR A 163 -0.84 10.16 3.61
N SER A 164 -0.59 11.08 2.69
CA SER A 164 -0.72 10.84 1.25
C SER A 164 0.42 11.49 0.49
N VAL A 165 1.02 10.77 -0.45
CA VAL A 165 2.07 11.30 -1.32
C VAL A 165 1.51 11.56 -2.71
N ALA A 166 1.88 12.70 -3.32
CA ALA A 166 1.47 13.08 -4.65
C ALA A 166 2.64 12.95 -5.63
N MET A 167 2.56 11.95 -6.51
CA MET A 167 3.64 11.50 -7.37
C MET A 167 4.18 12.59 -8.29
N MET A 168 3.31 13.38 -8.90
CA MET A 168 3.74 14.35 -9.92
C MET A 168 4.05 15.74 -9.34
N SER A 169 3.44 16.12 -8.21
CA SER A 169 3.79 17.36 -7.52
C SER A 169 4.96 17.21 -6.53
N GLY A 170 5.29 15.98 -6.12
CA GLY A 170 6.45 15.71 -5.25
C GLY A 170 6.24 16.08 -3.79
N GLU A 171 5.02 15.96 -3.30
CA GLU A 171 4.61 16.42 -1.98
C GLU A 171 4.11 15.28 -1.11
N LEU A 172 4.32 15.42 0.19
CA LEU A 172 3.68 14.65 1.25
C LEU A 172 2.62 15.54 1.92
N PHE A 173 1.40 15.01 2.04
CA PHE A 173 0.28 15.63 2.74
C PHE A 173 -0.02 14.87 4.03
N GLU A 174 -0.30 15.61 5.10
CA GLU A 174 -0.93 15.11 6.31
C GLU A 174 -2.36 15.66 6.38
N ILE A 175 -3.32 14.76 6.50
CA ILE A 175 -4.74 15.08 6.64
C ILE A 175 -5.15 14.74 8.06
N ASP A 176 -5.67 15.69 8.79
CA ASP A 176 -6.25 15.50 10.12
C ASP A 176 -7.58 14.74 10.01
N ALA A 177 -7.66 13.58 10.68
CA ALA A 177 -8.78 12.65 10.54
C ALA A 177 -10.06 13.10 11.28
N ILE A 178 -9.99 14.13 12.09
CA ILE A 178 -11.14 14.71 12.80
C ILE A 178 -11.72 15.88 12.01
N SER A 179 -10.86 16.82 11.61
CA SER A 179 -11.30 18.02 10.86
C SER A 179 -11.47 17.76 9.37
N LEU A 180 -10.94 16.63 8.85
CA LEU A 180 -10.94 16.25 7.43
C LEU A 180 -10.31 17.32 6.54
N LYS A 181 -9.19 17.88 7.01
CA LYS A 181 -8.45 18.94 6.32
C LYS A 181 -6.97 18.62 6.28
N VAL A 182 -6.27 19.11 5.27
CA VAL A 182 -4.82 19.10 5.24
C VAL A 182 -4.30 19.96 6.39
N SER A 183 -3.49 19.35 7.27
CA SER A 183 -2.83 20.01 8.40
C SER A 183 -1.43 20.48 8.04
N ARG A 184 -0.68 19.65 7.29
CA ARG A 184 0.70 19.96 6.90
C ARG A 184 0.98 19.45 5.48
N VAL A 185 1.93 20.14 4.79
CA VAL A 185 2.46 19.72 3.49
C VAL A 185 3.98 19.81 3.54
N LEU A 186 4.67 18.82 2.98
CA LEU A 186 6.12 18.81 2.84
C LEU A 186 6.51 18.62 1.37
N ASP A 187 7.32 19.56 0.84
CA ASP A 187 7.95 19.41 -0.48
C ASP A 187 9.13 18.42 -0.36
N LEU A 188 8.99 17.26 -1.00
CA LEU A 188 10.01 16.20 -0.99
C LEU A 188 11.21 16.48 -1.89
N GLU A 189 11.18 17.57 -2.67
CA GLU A 189 12.33 18.07 -3.43
C GLU A 189 13.23 18.99 -2.60
N SER A 190 12.79 19.36 -1.39
CA SER A 190 13.58 20.22 -0.50
C SER A 190 14.88 19.51 -0.10
N LYS A 191 15.96 20.31 0.00
CA LYS A 191 17.24 19.81 0.52
C LYS A 191 17.09 19.60 2.03
N MET A 192 17.86 18.66 2.57
CA MET A 192 18.05 18.56 4.02
C MET A 192 18.70 19.84 4.52
N ASP A 193 17.93 20.68 5.22
CA ASP A 193 18.45 21.93 5.77
C ASP A 193 19.33 21.66 6.98
N ASN A 194 20.63 21.91 6.83
CA ASN A 194 21.58 21.95 7.95
C ASN A 194 21.55 23.28 8.71
N ASN A 195 20.60 24.19 8.42
CA ASN A 195 20.50 25.48 9.07
C ASN A 195 19.04 25.87 9.35
N ASP A 196 18.78 26.17 10.63
CA ASP A 196 17.53 26.75 11.15
C ASP A 196 17.23 28.12 10.49
N HIS A 197 16.36 28.13 9.49
CA HIS A 197 15.61 29.32 9.14
C HIS A 197 14.17 28.91 8.83
N MET A 198 13.29 29.15 9.80
CA MET A 198 11.85 29.08 9.64
C MET A 198 11.42 29.99 8.50
N MET A 199 11.01 29.43 7.38
CA MET A 199 10.18 30.13 6.42
C MET A 199 8.73 29.67 6.55
N HIS A 200 7.93 30.50 7.19
CA HIS A 200 6.49 30.48 7.04
C HIS A 200 6.16 30.76 5.58
N HIS A 201 5.84 29.74 4.79
CA HIS A 201 5.24 29.95 3.49
C HIS A 201 3.77 30.35 3.65
N SER A 202 3.52 31.65 3.55
CA SER A 202 2.18 32.21 3.41
C SER A 202 1.54 31.68 2.11
N MET A 203 0.34 31.11 2.26
CA MET A 203 -0.57 30.82 1.16
C MET A 203 -1.00 32.13 0.47
N HIS A 204 -0.24 32.63 -0.49
CA HIS A 204 -0.69 33.54 -1.56
C HIS A 204 0.48 33.86 -2.50
N LYS A 205 0.60 33.09 -3.58
CA LYS A 205 1.08 33.62 -4.86
C LYS A 205 0.27 32.98 -5.98
N LYS A 206 -0.61 33.76 -6.57
CA LYS A 206 -1.18 33.52 -7.90
C LYS A 206 -0.09 33.69 -8.95
N GLU A 207 -0.23 32.87 -9.99
CA GLU A 207 0.09 33.09 -11.38
C GLU A 207 1.29 32.34 -11.97
N ASN A 208 0.95 31.60 -13.06
CA ASN A 208 1.85 30.96 -14.03
C ASN A 208 2.79 29.89 -13.47
N MET A 209 2.21 28.86 -12.85
CA MET A 209 2.94 27.61 -12.58
C MET A 209 3.00 26.80 -13.88
N THR A 210 4.12 26.90 -14.61
CA THR A 210 4.60 25.76 -15.37
C THR A 210 4.66 24.60 -14.37
N MET A 211 3.89 23.53 -14.60
CA MET A 211 3.85 22.38 -13.70
C MET A 211 5.28 21.82 -13.54
N LYS A 212 5.86 22.01 -12.36
CA LYS A 212 7.15 21.44 -11.99
C LYS A 212 6.92 19.94 -11.78
N HIS A 213 7.31 19.12 -12.72
CA HIS A 213 7.29 17.68 -12.54
C HIS A 213 8.30 17.27 -11.46
N SER A 214 7.84 16.53 -10.46
CA SER A 214 8.70 16.00 -9.40
C SER A 214 9.76 15.07 -9.97
N LYS A 215 11.00 15.22 -9.50
CA LYS A 215 12.10 14.27 -9.75
C LYS A 215 11.98 13.07 -8.84
N THR A 216 11.55 13.28 -7.60
CA THR A 216 11.37 12.25 -6.58
C THR A 216 10.25 11.28 -6.96
N LYS A 217 9.15 11.77 -7.54
CA LYS A 217 7.96 10.96 -7.89
C LYS A 217 7.59 10.00 -6.76
N PRO A 218 7.20 10.50 -5.57
CA PRO A 218 6.88 9.65 -4.44
C PRO A 218 5.65 8.78 -4.75
N THR A 219 5.76 7.47 -4.56
CA THR A 219 4.69 6.52 -4.88
C THR A 219 4.02 5.92 -3.65
N TRP A 220 4.72 5.85 -2.53
CA TRP A 220 4.18 5.25 -1.31
C TRP A 220 4.70 5.94 -0.06
N VAL A 221 3.93 5.86 1.03
CA VAL A 221 4.29 6.34 2.36
C VAL A 221 3.87 5.30 3.38
N ILE A 222 4.70 5.05 4.40
CA ILE A 222 4.40 4.16 5.52
C ILE A 222 4.88 4.78 6.83
N PRO A 223 4.05 4.89 7.88
CA PRO A 223 4.50 5.23 9.22
C PRO A 223 5.24 4.05 9.85
N HIS A 224 6.32 4.34 10.57
CA HIS A 224 6.99 3.34 11.39
C HIS A 224 6.07 2.93 12.54
N PRO A 225 5.85 1.62 12.82
CA PRO A 225 4.84 1.17 13.78
C PRO A 225 5.08 1.61 15.23
N ILE A 226 6.32 2.01 15.58
CA ILE A 226 6.71 2.31 16.96
C ILE A 226 7.29 3.74 17.11
N LYS A 227 8.03 4.23 16.08
CA LYS A 227 8.72 5.52 16.13
C LYS A 227 7.90 6.59 15.40
N ASN A 228 8.08 7.88 15.74
CA ASN A 228 7.46 9.01 15.04
C ASN A 228 8.17 9.31 13.70
N LEU A 229 8.23 8.32 12.82
CA LEU A 229 8.90 8.40 11.53
C LEU A 229 7.97 7.98 10.40
N LEU A 230 8.17 8.57 9.21
CA LEU A 230 7.59 8.11 7.95
C LEU A 230 8.69 7.69 6.99
N TYR A 231 8.40 6.70 6.18
CA TYR A 231 9.26 6.28 5.07
C TYR A 231 8.50 6.40 3.75
N ILE A 232 9.15 6.99 2.75
CA ILE A 232 8.55 7.26 1.44
C ILE A 232 9.38 6.62 0.34
N ALA A 233 8.72 5.91 -0.57
CA ALA A 233 9.34 5.44 -1.80
C ALA A 233 9.47 6.58 -2.80
N GLY A 234 10.67 7.03 -3.07
CA GLY A 234 11.02 7.99 -4.13
C GLY A 234 11.30 7.25 -5.44
N ASN A 235 10.25 6.89 -6.16
CA ASN A 235 10.33 6.09 -7.38
C ASN A 235 11.22 6.71 -8.47
N GLY A 236 11.12 8.04 -8.65
CA GLY A 236 11.89 8.75 -9.66
C GLY A 236 13.34 9.06 -9.25
N SER A 237 13.67 8.98 -7.95
CA SER A 237 15.00 9.28 -7.41
C SER A 237 15.75 8.05 -6.92
N ASP A 238 15.16 6.85 -7.03
CA ASP A 238 15.75 5.58 -6.62
C ASP A 238 16.19 5.59 -5.14
N GLU A 239 15.31 6.04 -4.24
CA GLU A 239 15.62 6.21 -2.82
C GLU A 239 14.43 5.98 -1.91
N ILE A 240 14.71 5.70 -0.64
CA ILE A 240 13.74 5.82 0.45
C ILE A 240 14.06 7.12 1.20
N ILE A 241 13.02 7.87 1.53
CA ILE A 241 13.11 9.13 2.27
C ILE A 241 12.55 8.91 3.66
N GLU A 242 13.33 9.24 4.69
CA GLU A 242 12.91 9.19 6.09
C GLU A 242 12.53 10.59 6.56
N ILE A 243 11.38 10.70 7.22
CA ILE A 243 10.81 11.95 7.71
C ILE A 243 10.50 11.81 9.19
N ASP A 244 10.88 12.81 9.98
CA ASP A 244 10.43 12.96 11.35
C ASP A 244 9.06 13.64 11.40
N ILE A 245 8.10 12.96 12.02
CA ILE A 245 6.70 13.42 12.08
C ILE A 245 6.57 14.67 12.95
N ASP A 246 7.32 14.77 14.05
CA ASP A 246 7.20 15.87 15.00
C ASP A 246 7.71 17.18 14.39
N SER A 247 8.93 17.17 13.86
CA SER A 247 9.55 18.35 13.23
C SER A 247 9.08 18.59 11.79
N TRP A 248 8.43 17.60 11.17
CA TRP A 248 7.99 17.61 9.77
C TRP A 248 9.13 17.92 8.80
N LYS A 249 10.29 17.26 9.02
CA LYS A 249 11.52 17.44 8.24
C LYS A 249 12.04 16.12 7.69
N ILE A 250 12.70 16.19 6.55
CA ILE A 250 13.46 15.09 5.99
C ILE A 250 14.70 14.88 6.84
N LEU A 251 14.81 13.68 7.44
CA LEU A 251 15.99 13.29 8.23
C LEU A 251 17.07 12.66 7.39
N ASP A 252 16.66 11.82 6.43
CA ASP A 252 17.62 11.02 5.67
C ASP A 252 17.06 10.59 4.30
N ARG A 253 17.98 10.21 3.41
CA ARG A 253 17.68 9.64 2.09
C ARG A 253 18.69 8.54 1.82
N PHE A 254 18.26 7.31 1.71
CA PHE A 254 19.14 6.20 1.39
C PHE A 254 18.75 5.55 0.05
N LYS A 255 19.79 5.19 -0.72
CA LYS A 255 19.62 4.64 -2.07
C LYS A 255 19.05 3.23 -2.03
N THR A 256 18.23 2.96 -3.03
CA THR A 256 17.67 1.63 -3.31
C THR A 256 18.18 1.12 -4.67
N GLY A 257 17.58 0.07 -5.18
CA GLY A 257 17.59 -0.25 -6.61
C GLY A 257 16.59 0.63 -7.37
N LYS A 258 16.34 0.33 -8.65
CA LYS A 258 15.55 1.18 -9.53
C LYS A 258 14.06 1.13 -9.25
N GLY A 259 13.48 2.31 -9.12
CA GLY A 259 12.06 2.53 -9.07
C GLY A 259 11.39 1.90 -7.83
N PRO A 260 11.81 2.23 -6.58
CA PRO A 260 11.08 1.78 -5.41
C PRO A 260 9.63 2.25 -5.52
N TYR A 261 8.67 1.34 -5.30
CA TYR A 261 7.27 1.64 -5.59
C TYR A 261 6.38 1.55 -4.36
N ASN A 262 6.28 0.38 -3.74
CA ASN A 262 5.64 0.18 -2.46
C ASN A 262 6.70 0.01 -1.37
N VAL A 263 6.42 0.52 -0.17
CA VAL A 263 7.22 0.29 1.03
C VAL A 263 6.33 -0.16 2.17
N GLU A 264 6.77 -1.19 2.89
CA GLU A 264 6.11 -1.68 4.10
C GLU A 264 7.15 -1.94 5.19
N ILE A 265 6.72 -1.85 6.44
CA ILE A 265 7.56 -2.10 7.62
C ILE A 265 6.97 -3.28 8.38
N THR A 266 7.82 -4.18 8.84
CA THR A 266 7.37 -5.29 9.70
C THR A 266 6.69 -4.74 10.97
N PRO A 267 5.60 -5.36 11.46
CA PRO A 267 4.92 -4.93 12.69
C PRO A 267 5.82 -4.76 13.91
N ASP A 268 6.94 -5.51 13.98
CA ASP A 268 7.95 -5.36 15.03
C ASP A 268 8.90 -4.15 14.83
N GLY A 269 8.76 -3.42 13.73
CA GLY A 269 9.52 -2.22 13.40
C GLY A 269 10.98 -2.43 13.02
N LYS A 270 11.40 -3.66 12.69
CA LYS A 270 12.81 -3.97 12.45
C LYS A 270 13.23 -3.93 11.00
N LEU A 271 12.34 -4.35 10.10
CA LEU A 271 12.65 -4.45 8.68
C LEU A 271 11.76 -3.50 7.87
N LEU A 272 12.37 -2.84 6.89
CA LEU A 272 11.67 -2.15 5.82
C LEU A 272 11.83 -2.97 4.54
N LEU A 273 10.73 -3.22 3.86
CA LEU A 273 10.70 -3.85 2.56
C LEU A 273 10.27 -2.83 1.50
N ALA A 274 10.90 -2.89 0.32
CA ALA A 274 10.47 -2.09 -0.82
C ALA A 274 10.43 -2.93 -2.09
N THR A 275 9.35 -2.82 -2.87
CA THR A 275 9.34 -3.34 -4.23
C THR A 275 10.17 -2.43 -5.12
N LEU A 276 11.11 -3.01 -5.85
CA LEU A 276 11.95 -2.33 -6.84
C LEU A 276 11.36 -2.57 -8.23
N LYS A 277 10.28 -1.81 -8.54
CA LYS A 277 9.44 -2.04 -9.71
C LYS A 277 10.23 -2.02 -11.03
N GLY A 278 11.25 -1.17 -11.12
CA GLY A 278 12.12 -1.08 -12.29
C GLY A 278 13.09 -2.25 -12.49
N GLU A 279 13.18 -3.19 -11.54
CA GLU A 279 14.10 -4.33 -11.58
C GLU A 279 13.41 -5.69 -11.41
N GLY A 280 12.11 -5.71 -11.03
CA GLY A 280 11.42 -6.95 -10.70
C GLY A 280 11.97 -7.62 -9.43
N ARG A 281 12.27 -6.81 -8.39
CA ARG A 281 12.93 -7.25 -7.16
C ARG A 281 12.24 -6.70 -5.92
N THR A 282 12.54 -7.32 -4.78
CA THR A 282 12.19 -6.81 -3.44
C THR A 282 13.46 -6.61 -2.62
N GLY A 283 13.69 -5.38 -2.17
CA GLY A 283 14.78 -5.04 -1.26
C GLY A 283 14.31 -5.10 0.20
N ILE A 284 15.20 -5.51 1.11
CA ILE A 284 14.96 -5.60 2.56
C ILE A 284 16.09 -4.87 3.29
N TRP A 285 15.71 -3.90 4.11
CA TRP A 285 16.64 -3.09 4.92
C TRP A 285 16.40 -3.31 6.41
N SER A 286 17.49 -3.27 7.18
CA SER A 286 17.42 -3.09 8.64
C SER A 286 17.05 -1.65 8.96
N LEU A 287 16.06 -1.42 9.82
CA LEU A 287 15.72 -0.08 10.32
C LEU A 287 16.52 0.33 11.56
N GLU A 288 17.41 -0.54 12.04
CA GLU A 288 18.34 -0.23 13.13
C GLU A 288 19.50 0.67 12.63
N ASP A 289 20.11 0.28 11.50
CA ASP A 289 21.28 0.93 10.91
C ASP A 289 21.06 1.40 9.46
N LYS A 290 19.86 1.22 8.91
CA LYS A 290 19.45 1.55 7.54
C LYS A 290 20.26 0.83 6.45
N SER A 291 20.88 -0.29 6.81
CA SER A 291 21.64 -1.11 5.86
C SER A 291 20.74 -1.99 5.01
N LEU A 292 21.11 -2.15 3.74
CA LEU A 292 20.50 -3.15 2.85
C LEU A 292 20.96 -4.54 3.30
N ILE A 293 20.02 -5.37 3.75
CA ILE A 293 20.30 -6.75 4.19
C ILE A 293 20.25 -7.70 3.01
N LYS A 294 19.22 -7.58 2.17
CA LYS A 294 18.96 -8.52 1.08
C LYS A 294 18.23 -7.87 -0.07
N VAL A 295 18.50 -8.35 -1.27
CA VAL A 295 17.66 -8.14 -2.46
C VAL A 295 17.23 -9.51 -2.95
N ILE A 296 15.93 -9.70 -3.19
CA ILE A 296 15.33 -10.95 -3.64
C ILE A 296 14.77 -10.71 -5.05
N ASP A 297 15.15 -11.55 -6.00
CA ASP A 297 14.56 -11.56 -7.34
C ASP A 297 13.11 -12.06 -7.21
N ASN A 298 12.15 -11.30 -7.71
CA ASN A 298 10.77 -11.74 -7.80
C ASN A 298 10.58 -12.72 -8.95
N SER A 299 9.53 -13.52 -8.89
CA SER A 299 9.28 -14.62 -9.83
C SER A 299 8.91 -14.16 -11.24
N THR A 300 8.52 -12.91 -11.43
CA THR A 300 8.36 -12.23 -12.70
C THR A 300 8.65 -10.73 -12.55
N ASN A 301 8.46 -9.96 -13.63
CA ASN A 301 8.76 -8.53 -13.63
C ASN A 301 7.61 -7.67 -13.06
N VAL A 302 7.93 -6.42 -12.75
CA VAL A 302 6.99 -5.39 -12.30
C VAL A 302 6.45 -5.67 -10.89
N SER A 303 7.35 -5.76 -9.91
CA SER A 303 6.99 -5.87 -8.48
C SER A 303 6.17 -4.66 -8.05
N HIS A 304 5.02 -4.89 -7.38
CA HIS A 304 4.05 -3.84 -7.11
C HIS A 304 3.78 -3.66 -5.61
N GLY A 305 2.81 -4.39 -5.04
CA GLY A 305 2.36 -4.25 -3.67
C GLY A 305 3.07 -5.19 -2.70
N ILE A 306 3.10 -4.81 -1.42
CA ILE A 306 3.59 -5.64 -0.32
C ILE A 306 2.52 -5.68 0.77
N ALA A 307 2.29 -6.85 1.33
CA ALA A 307 1.54 -7.03 2.57
C ALA A 307 2.35 -7.93 3.50
N ILE A 308 2.45 -7.56 4.79
CA ILE A 308 3.24 -8.30 5.77
C ILE A 308 2.30 -8.95 6.78
N SER A 309 2.59 -10.20 7.16
CA SER A 309 1.83 -10.89 8.20
C SER A 309 1.97 -10.19 9.56
N THR A 310 0.90 -10.20 10.36
CA THR A 310 0.86 -9.49 11.65
C THR A 310 1.87 -10.01 12.68
N ASP A 311 2.39 -11.22 12.47
CA ASP A 311 3.46 -11.82 13.29
C ASP A 311 4.88 -11.57 12.75
N SER A 312 5.03 -10.73 11.71
CA SER A 312 6.31 -10.38 11.07
C SER A 312 7.08 -11.58 10.48
N LYS A 313 6.41 -12.69 10.15
CA LYS A 313 7.10 -13.87 9.61
C LYS A 313 7.19 -13.88 8.10
N TYR A 314 6.16 -13.42 7.40
CA TYR A 314 6.07 -13.49 5.95
C TYR A 314 5.70 -12.15 5.33
N ALA A 315 6.29 -11.87 4.18
CA ALA A 315 5.85 -10.81 3.28
C ALA A 315 5.27 -11.43 2.01
N PHE A 316 4.15 -10.90 1.56
CA PHE A 316 3.45 -11.26 0.34
C PHE A 316 3.63 -10.11 -0.65
N VAL A 317 4.20 -10.39 -1.80
CA VAL A 317 4.52 -9.39 -2.83
C VAL A 317 3.71 -9.69 -4.08
N SER A 318 2.88 -8.75 -4.51
CA SER A 318 2.20 -8.84 -5.80
C SER A 318 3.15 -8.43 -6.91
N VAL A 319 3.15 -9.20 -8.00
CA VAL A 319 4.00 -8.98 -9.18
C VAL A 319 3.11 -9.01 -10.41
N GLU A 320 3.12 -7.93 -11.19
CA GLU A 320 2.15 -7.73 -12.28
C GLU A 320 2.34 -8.70 -13.45
N GLY A 321 3.59 -9.05 -13.80
CA GLY A 321 3.95 -9.66 -15.07
C GLY A 321 4.04 -8.64 -16.20
N ILE A 322 4.38 -9.08 -17.41
CA ILE A 322 4.48 -8.23 -18.60
C ILE A 322 3.51 -8.70 -19.68
N GLY A 323 2.71 -7.78 -20.18
CA GLY A 323 1.79 -8.05 -21.30
C GLY A 323 0.71 -9.07 -20.93
N GLY A 324 0.70 -10.25 -21.57
CA GLY A 324 -0.29 -11.30 -21.31
C GLY A 324 0.11 -12.33 -20.26
N GLU A 325 1.25 -12.15 -19.59
CA GLU A 325 1.68 -13.04 -18.52
C GLU A 325 0.72 -12.95 -17.32
N PRO A 326 0.47 -14.09 -16.60
CA PRO A 326 -0.25 -14.03 -15.35
C PRO A 326 0.55 -13.23 -14.34
N GLY A 327 -0.15 -12.47 -13.51
CA GLY A 327 0.42 -11.92 -12.29
C GLY A 327 0.78 -13.02 -11.30
N LYS A 328 1.56 -12.68 -10.30
CA LYS A 328 1.98 -13.62 -9.26
C LYS A 328 1.90 -13.00 -7.87
N VAL A 329 1.86 -13.86 -6.88
CA VAL A 329 2.13 -13.51 -5.49
C VAL A 329 3.34 -14.30 -5.03
N ASP A 330 4.39 -13.58 -4.70
CA ASP A 330 5.63 -14.11 -4.14
C ASP A 330 5.57 -14.03 -2.62
N ILE A 331 5.93 -15.12 -1.94
CA ILE A 331 5.92 -15.21 -0.48
C ILE A 331 7.36 -15.30 0.00
N ILE A 332 7.76 -14.33 0.81
CA ILE A 332 9.12 -14.21 1.37
C ILE A 332 9.08 -14.57 2.85
N ASP A 333 9.88 -15.54 3.26
CA ASP A 333 10.15 -15.83 4.67
C ASP A 333 11.13 -14.76 5.21
N LEU A 334 10.66 -13.91 6.13
CA LEU A 334 11.42 -12.78 6.64
C LEU A 334 12.52 -13.17 7.63
N LYS A 335 12.47 -14.38 8.17
CA LYS A 335 13.54 -14.92 9.00
C LYS A 335 14.67 -15.51 8.16
N LYS A 336 14.32 -16.23 7.09
CA LYS A 336 15.31 -16.84 6.17
C LYS A 336 15.82 -15.83 5.14
N LEU A 337 15.05 -14.76 4.87
CA LEU A 337 15.28 -13.76 3.81
C LEU A 337 15.32 -14.43 2.42
N GLU A 338 14.35 -15.30 2.16
CA GLU A 338 14.26 -16.09 0.95
C GLU A 338 12.82 -16.12 0.40
N LEU A 339 12.70 -16.20 -0.93
CA LEU A 339 11.46 -16.53 -1.60
C LEU A 339 11.13 -18.01 -1.33
N VAL A 340 10.03 -18.27 -0.64
CA VAL A 340 9.64 -19.64 -0.24
C VAL A 340 8.49 -20.21 -1.06
N SER A 341 7.68 -19.36 -1.67
CA SER A 341 6.58 -19.79 -2.53
C SER A 341 6.24 -18.71 -3.56
N SER A 342 5.69 -19.11 -4.69
CA SER A 342 5.17 -18.22 -5.73
C SER A 342 3.95 -18.84 -6.38
N LEU A 343 2.86 -18.07 -6.48
CA LEU A 343 1.58 -18.53 -7.00
C LEU A 343 1.13 -17.63 -8.16
N ASN A 344 0.66 -18.22 -9.25
CA ASN A 344 0.02 -17.48 -10.33
C ASN A 344 -1.36 -16.99 -9.89
N VAL A 345 -1.66 -15.75 -10.21
CA VAL A 345 -2.97 -15.10 -10.03
C VAL A 345 -3.42 -14.45 -11.34
N GLY A 346 -4.47 -13.64 -11.31
CA GLY A 346 -4.89 -12.88 -12.48
C GLY A 346 -3.82 -11.89 -12.97
N LYS A 347 -3.99 -11.40 -14.20
CA LYS A 347 -3.04 -10.47 -14.85
C LYS A 347 -3.02 -9.12 -14.16
N GLN A 348 -1.83 -8.49 -14.16
CA GLN A 348 -1.59 -7.20 -13.54
C GLN A 348 -1.96 -7.22 -12.05
N ALA A 349 -1.37 -8.17 -11.31
CA ALA A 349 -1.53 -8.28 -9.86
C ALA A 349 -0.93 -7.06 -9.16
N GLY A 350 -1.78 -6.18 -8.62
CA GLY A 350 -1.41 -4.89 -8.06
C GLY A 350 -1.69 -4.79 -6.55
N GLY A 351 -2.89 -4.36 -6.20
CA GLY A 351 -3.30 -4.20 -4.80
C GLY A 351 -3.27 -5.51 -4.03
N ILE A 352 -2.72 -5.47 -2.81
CA ILE A 352 -2.63 -6.64 -1.93
C ILE A 352 -2.92 -6.23 -0.49
N ALA A 353 -3.64 -7.06 0.25
CA ALA A 353 -3.94 -6.82 1.66
C ALA A 353 -3.88 -8.12 2.46
N PHE A 354 -3.13 -8.10 3.56
CA PHE A 354 -3.10 -9.18 4.52
C PHE A 354 -4.41 -9.19 5.32
N TRP A 355 -5.07 -10.36 5.40
CA TRP A 355 -6.34 -10.48 6.11
C TRP A 355 -6.16 -11.02 7.52
N LYS A 356 -5.65 -12.25 7.66
CA LYS A 356 -5.61 -12.90 8.97
C LYS A 356 -4.59 -14.04 9.03
N ILE A 357 -4.29 -14.44 10.25
CA ILE A 357 -3.71 -15.73 10.60
C ILE A 357 -4.81 -16.60 11.22
N SER A 358 -4.86 -17.87 10.88
CA SER A 358 -5.70 -18.85 11.58
C SER A 358 -4.90 -20.13 11.85
N ASP A 359 -5.35 -20.91 12.78
CA ASP A 359 -4.86 -22.26 13.07
C ASP A 359 -5.37 -23.27 12.03
#